data_c9566893753d974ede54459398c7d341
#
_entry.id   c9566893753d974ede54459398c7d341
#
_cell.length_a   1.000
_cell.length_b   1.000
_cell.length_c   1.000
_cell.angle_alpha   90.00
_cell.angle_beta   90.00
_cell.angle_gamma   90.00
#
_symmetry.space_group_name_H-M   'P 1'
#
loop_
_entity.id
_entity.type
_entity.pdbx_description
1 polymer ?
#
loop_
_entity_poly.entity_id
_entity_poly.type
_entity_poly.pdbx_seq_one_letter_code
_entity_poly.pdbx_strand_id
1 'polypeptide(L)'
;MNQGKLVFSQLMAFLPLSTFRRCVARHRGDHKVQNFSCMDQFLTMAFAQLTYRESLRDIEINLRAQAKRLYHMGLRCKTVSRNTLANANATRPWQIYADFAQHLIAMARPLYAQDPLAIDLDATVYAFDATTIDLCLSVYPWAPFRANKAAIKLHTLLDLRGAIPTFIHISDGKTHEVNTLEDRKSTRLNSSHSSVSRMPSSA
;
A
#
# COMPACT_ATOMS: atom_id res chain seq x y z
N MET A 1 -7.86 22.86 -18.66
CA MET A 1 -7.28 21.96 -19.67
C MET A 1 -5.89 21.52 -19.22
N ASN A 2 -5.60 20.22 -19.24
CA ASN A 2 -4.30 19.66 -18.81
C ASN A 2 -3.30 19.54 -19.96
N GLN A 3 -3.29 20.50 -20.88
CA GLN A 3 -2.36 20.49 -22.01
C GLN A 3 -0.89 20.50 -21.51
N GLY A 4 -0.10 19.59 -22.01
CA GLY A 4 1.33 19.46 -21.67
C GLY A 4 1.66 18.64 -20.41
N LYS A 5 0.68 18.22 -19.60
CA LYS A 5 0.93 17.31 -18.47
C LYS A 5 0.90 15.86 -18.92
N LEU A 6 1.88 15.07 -18.46
CA LEU A 6 1.88 13.63 -18.69
C LEU A 6 0.65 12.98 -18.02
N VAL A 7 0.09 11.95 -18.65
CA VAL A 7 -1.04 11.17 -18.09
C VAL A 7 -0.70 10.67 -16.68
N PHE A 8 0.51 10.16 -16.47
CA PHE A 8 0.99 9.74 -15.15
C PHE A 8 0.87 10.85 -14.10
N SER A 9 1.31 12.08 -14.44
CA SER A 9 1.22 13.22 -13.50
C SER A 9 -0.23 13.61 -13.21
N GLN A 10 -1.12 13.44 -14.17
CA GLN A 10 -2.55 13.70 -13.99
C GLN A 10 -3.16 12.69 -13.04
N LEU A 11 -2.83 11.40 -13.18
CA LEU A 11 -3.26 10.35 -12.25
C LEU A 11 -2.72 10.58 -10.84
N MET A 12 -1.44 10.92 -10.71
CA MET A 12 -0.83 11.18 -9.40
C MET A 12 -1.40 12.43 -8.72
N ALA A 13 -2.00 13.35 -9.46
CA ALA A 13 -2.64 14.54 -8.88
C ALA A 13 -3.91 14.23 -8.07
N PHE A 14 -4.55 13.08 -8.28
CA PHE A 14 -5.68 12.62 -7.47
C PHE A 14 -5.28 12.05 -6.11
N LEU A 15 -4.00 11.72 -5.93
CA LEU A 15 -3.52 11.13 -4.69
C LEU A 15 -3.30 12.21 -3.63
N PRO A 16 -3.62 11.94 -2.35
CA PRO A 16 -3.38 12.85 -1.24
C PRO A 16 -1.89 12.82 -0.85
N LEU A 17 -1.02 13.38 -1.68
CA LEU A 17 0.45 13.33 -1.49
C LEU A 17 0.91 14.02 -0.19
N SER A 18 0.13 14.93 0.37
CA SER A 18 0.37 15.50 1.70
C SER A 18 0.24 14.43 2.81
N THR A 19 -0.76 13.55 2.68
CA THR A 19 -0.93 12.40 3.58
C THR A 19 0.22 11.41 3.45
N PHE A 20 0.66 11.12 2.22
CA PHE A 20 1.86 10.30 2.01
C PHE A 20 3.08 10.87 2.72
N ARG A 21 3.34 12.18 2.60
CA ARG A 21 4.45 12.84 3.32
C ARG A 21 4.34 12.72 4.83
N ARG A 22 3.12 12.75 5.40
CA ARG A 22 2.90 12.51 6.84
C ARG A 22 3.25 11.07 7.23
N CYS A 23 2.89 10.08 6.40
CA CYS A 23 3.29 8.68 6.63
C CYS A 23 4.82 8.53 6.59
N VAL A 24 5.49 9.16 5.61
CA VAL A 24 6.96 9.17 5.52
C VAL A 24 7.59 9.78 6.77
N ALA A 25 7.08 10.92 7.24
CA ALA A 25 7.58 11.59 8.45
C ALA A 25 7.37 10.74 9.71
N ARG A 26 6.19 10.12 9.88
CA ARG A 26 5.86 9.23 11.01
C ARG A 26 6.88 8.10 11.15
N HIS A 27 7.22 7.46 10.04
CA HIS A 27 8.13 6.32 10.01
C HIS A 27 9.59 6.69 9.72
N ARG A 28 9.92 7.99 9.70
CA ARG A 28 11.27 8.50 9.41
C ARG A 28 11.87 7.95 8.12
N GLY A 29 11.04 7.72 7.09
CA GLY A 29 11.46 7.05 5.86
C GLY A 29 12.53 7.77 5.05
N ASP A 30 12.59 9.10 5.16
CA ASP A 30 13.62 9.93 4.50
C ASP A 30 14.77 10.30 5.45
N HIS A 31 14.91 9.63 6.61
CA HIS A 31 16.03 9.88 7.51
C HIS A 31 17.36 9.50 6.83
N LYS A 32 18.29 10.47 6.77
CA LYS A 32 19.61 10.34 6.08
C LYS A 32 19.53 10.06 4.58
N VAL A 33 18.40 10.30 3.94
CA VAL A 33 18.24 10.16 2.48
C VAL A 33 18.66 11.46 1.80
N GLN A 34 19.58 11.38 0.82
CA GLN A 34 20.09 12.55 0.11
C GLN A 34 19.46 12.75 -1.27
N ASN A 35 19.42 11.71 -2.11
CA ASN A 35 19.12 11.85 -3.53
C ASN A 35 17.85 11.16 -4.02
N PHE A 36 17.37 10.13 -3.33
CA PHE A 36 16.23 9.34 -3.77
C PHE A 36 15.24 9.20 -2.61
N SER A 37 14.27 10.12 -2.55
CA SER A 37 13.29 10.19 -1.46
C SER A 37 12.29 9.04 -1.48
N CYS A 38 11.54 8.85 -0.38
CA CYS A 38 10.39 7.94 -0.36
C CYS A 38 9.33 8.33 -1.40
N MET A 39 9.19 9.63 -1.69
CA MET A 39 8.31 10.09 -2.76
C MET A 39 8.81 9.65 -4.14
N ASP A 40 10.12 9.77 -4.41
CA ASP A 40 10.70 9.29 -5.67
C ASP A 40 10.52 7.78 -5.82
N GLN A 41 10.71 7.02 -4.72
CA GLN A 41 10.45 5.57 -4.72
C GLN A 41 8.99 5.26 -5.00
N PHE A 42 8.06 5.93 -4.31
CA PHE A 42 6.62 5.73 -4.50
C PHE A 42 6.22 6.00 -5.95
N LEU A 43 6.60 7.15 -6.51
CA LEU A 43 6.28 7.50 -7.89
C LEU A 43 6.91 6.54 -8.90
N THR A 44 8.14 6.08 -8.64
CA THR A 44 8.82 5.08 -9.48
C THR A 44 8.07 3.75 -9.48
N MET A 45 7.66 3.26 -8.31
CA MET A 45 6.91 2.00 -8.19
C MET A 45 5.49 2.13 -8.75
N ALA A 46 4.83 3.27 -8.55
CA ALA A 46 3.52 3.54 -9.15
C ALA A 46 3.61 3.58 -10.68
N PHE A 47 4.64 4.22 -11.24
CA PHE A 47 4.90 4.19 -12.67
C PHE A 47 5.12 2.76 -13.17
N ALA A 48 5.90 1.96 -12.45
CA ALA A 48 6.17 0.57 -12.81
C ALA A 48 4.87 -0.26 -12.86
N GLN A 49 4.02 -0.14 -11.86
CA GLN A 49 2.74 -0.85 -11.80
C GLN A 49 1.78 -0.42 -12.94
N LEU A 50 1.64 0.88 -13.15
CA LEU A 50 0.75 1.41 -14.20
C LEU A 50 1.24 1.14 -15.63
N THR A 51 2.53 0.82 -15.79
CA THR A 51 3.13 0.50 -17.09
C THR A 51 3.54 -0.96 -17.22
N TYR A 52 3.09 -1.82 -16.31
CA TYR A 52 3.33 -3.27 -16.32
C TYR A 52 4.82 -3.65 -16.42
N ARG A 53 5.68 -3.02 -15.55
CA ARG A 53 7.11 -3.36 -15.49
C ARG A 53 7.34 -4.53 -14.55
N GLU A 54 8.01 -5.56 -15.03
CA GLU A 54 8.17 -6.83 -14.30
C GLU A 54 9.45 -6.88 -13.44
N SER A 55 10.45 -6.05 -13.75
CA SER A 55 11.73 -6.08 -13.04
C SER A 55 12.28 -4.69 -12.75
N LEU A 56 13.12 -4.58 -11.70
CA LEU A 56 13.81 -3.33 -11.38
C LEU A 56 14.73 -2.86 -12.53
N ARG A 57 15.25 -3.80 -13.34
CA ARG A 57 16.06 -3.47 -14.51
C ARG A 57 15.21 -2.88 -15.63
N ASP A 58 14.03 -3.41 -15.85
CA ASP A 58 13.07 -2.87 -16.82
C ASP A 58 12.63 -1.47 -16.42
N ILE A 59 12.35 -1.25 -15.13
CA ILE A 59 12.05 0.09 -14.60
C ILE A 59 13.18 1.07 -14.88
N GLU A 60 14.44 0.69 -14.58
CA GLU A 60 15.61 1.52 -14.84
C GLU A 60 15.73 1.89 -16.32
N ILE A 61 15.62 0.91 -17.23
CA ILE A 61 15.75 1.13 -18.67
C ILE A 61 14.66 2.10 -19.17
N ASN A 62 13.42 1.89 -18.75
CA ASN A 62 12.29 2.73 -19.16
C ASN A 62 12.41 4.16 -18.65
N LEU A 63 12.78 4.35 -17.39
CA LEU A 63 12.97 5.69 -16.83
C LEU A 63 14.19 6.38 -17.43
N ARG A 64 15.25 5.66 -17.77
CA ARG A 64 16.42 6.19 -18.48
C ARG A 64 16.03 6.69 -19.86
N ALA A 65 15.22 5.95 -20.61
CA ALA A 65 14.71 6.39 -21.91
C ALA A 65 13.85 7.67 -21.80
N GLN A 66 13.25 7.92 -20.62
CA GLN A 66 12.45 9.09 -20.35
C GLN A 66 13.15 10.14 -19.48
N ALA A 67 14.48 10.15 -19.40
CA ALA A 67 15.25 11.01 -18.48
C ALA A 67 14.84 12.49 -18.52
N LYS A 68 14.54 13.03 -19.70
CA LYS A 68 14.08 14.42 -19.88
C LYS A 68 12.66 14.68 -19.31
N ARG A 69 11.88 13.63 -19.02
CA ARG A 69 10.49 13.71 -18.54
C ARG A 69 10.35 13.40 -17.06
N LEU A 70 11.40 12.95 -16.36
CA LEU A 70 11.33 12.57 -14.95
C LEU A 70 10.80 13.70 -14.07
N TYR A 71 11.24 14.92 -14.30
CA TYR A 71 10.73 16.11 -13.60
C TYR A 71 9.20 16.28 -13.81
N HIS A 72 8.73 16.08 -15.03
CA HIS A 72 7.31 16.18 -15.35
C HIS A 72 6.47 15.03 -14.75
N MET A 73 7.13 13.94 -14.37
CA MET A 73 6.51 12.84 -13.61
C MET A 73 6.49 13.09 -12.10
N GLY A 74 7.09 14.19 -11.63
CA GLY A 74 7.20 14.54 -10.21
C GLY A 74 8.43 13.98 -9.52
N LEU A 75 9.32 13.30 -10.25
CA LEU A 75 10.58 12.77 -9.72
C LEU A 75 11.59 13.90 -9.58
N ARG A 76 12.24 13.99 -8.41
CA ARG A 76 13.29 14.99 -8.14
C ARG A 76 14.69 14.49 -8.52
N CYS A 77 14.87 13.18 -8.55
CA CYS A 77 16.12 12.56 -8.95
C CYS A 77 16.35 12.68 -10.47
N LYS A 78 17.59 12.86 -10.87
CA LYS A 78 17.97 12.94 -12.29
C LYS A 78 17.96 11.56 -12.97
N THR A 79 18.19 10.52 -12.22
CA THR A 79 18.25 9.12 -12.70
C THR A 79 17.76 8.18 -11.61
N VAL A 80 17.18 7.07 -12.02
CA VAL A 80 16.80 5.97 -11.13
C VAL A 80 17.58 4.73 -11.57
N SER A 81 18.51 4.26 -10.73
CA SER A 81 19.23 3.02 -11.00
C SER A 81 18.56 1.83 -10.29
N ARG A 82 18.73 0.65 -10.85
CA ARG A 82 18.27 -0.61 -10.25
C ARG A 82 18.78 -0.75 -8.81
N ASN A 83 20.05 -0.45 -8.56
CA ASN A 83 20.65 -0.60 -7.23
C ASN A 83 20.07 0.41 -6.23
N THR A 84 19.85 1.66 -6.65
CA THR A 84 19.19 2.67 -5.79
C THR A 84 17.78 2.22 -5.40
N LEU A 85 17.04 1.70 -6.36
CA LEU A 85 15.66 1.22 -6.11
C LEU A 85 15.65 -0.03 -5.23
N ALA A 86 16.56 -0.99 -5.47
CA ALA A 86 16.69 -2.19 -4.64
C ALA A 86 17.06 -1.83 -3.20
N ASN A 87 18.01 -0.95 -2.98
CA ASN A 87 18.40 -0.49 -1.65
C ASN A 87 17.26 0.25 -0.94
N ALA A 88 16.53 1.09 -1.65
CA ALA A 88 15.37 1.78 -1.10
C ALA A 88 14.28 0.77 -0.67
N ASN A 89 14.00 -0.24 -1.49
CA ASN A 89 13.02 -1.30 -1.15
C ASN A 89 13.48 -2.15 0.05
N ALA A 90 14.78 -2.38 0.21
CA ALA A 90 15.31 -3.17 1.32
C ALA A 90 15.37 -2.42 2.65
N THR A 91 15.57 -1.09 2.62
CA THR A 91 15.89 -0.33 3.84
C THR A 91 14.75 0.51 4.37
N ARG A 92 13.77 0.86 3.54
CA ARG A 92 12.68 1.75 3.96
C ARG A 92 11.56 1.00 4.66
N PRO A 93 10.96 1.62 5.69
CA PRO A 93 9.84 1.03 6.41
C PRO A 93 8.64 0.80 5.48
N TRP A 94 8.21 -0.44 5.33
CA TRP A 94 7.03 -0.80 4.52
C TRP A 94 5.73 -0.22 5.10
N GLN A 95 5.72 0.10 6.39
CA GLN A 95 4.60 0.69 7.11
C GLN A 95 4.15 2.03 6.50
N ILE A 96 5.07 2.76 5.84
CA ILE A 96 4.74 3.99 5.11
C ILE A 96 3.64 3.71 4.08
N TYR A 97 3.82 2.64 3.32
CA TYR A 97 2.91 2.25 2.24
C TYR A 97 1.63 1.63 2.79
N ALA A 98 1.72 0.85 3.87
CA ALA A 98 0.57 0.28 4.56
C ALA A 98 -0.35 1.38 5.12
N ASP A 99 0.21 2.35 5.85
CA ASP A 99 -0.55 3.50 6.37
C ASP A 99 -1.19 4.29 5.23
N PHE A 100 -0.44 4.55 4.16
CA PHE A 100 -0.97 5.28 3.02
C PHE A 100 -2.09 4.53 2.31
N ALA A 101 -1.95 3.22 2.13
CA ALA A 101 -2.99 2.37 1.55
C ALA A 101 -4.29 2.43 2.37
N GLN A 102 -4.23 2.41 3.70
CA GLN A 102 -5.42 2.56 4.55
C GLN A 102 -6.12 3.92 4.33
N HIS A 103 -5.36 5.00 4.15
CA HIS A 103 -5.93 6.30 3.81
C HIS A 103 -6.60 6.30 2.44
N LEU A 104 -6.00 5.67 1.44
CA LEU A 104 -6.60 5.56 0.10
C LEU A 104 -7.88 4.72 0.12
N ILE A 105 -7.89 3.62 0.86
CA ILE A 105 -9.09 2.79 1.08
C ILE A 105 -10.21 3.62 1.71
N ALA A 106 -9.90 4.38 2.76
CA ALA A 106 -10.88 5.23 3.44
C ALA A 106 -11.46 6.31 2.51
N MET A 107 -10.65 6.85 1.59
CA MET A 107 -11.11 7.81 0.58
C MET A 107 -11.94 7.17 -0.54
N ALA A 108 -11.57 5.98 -0.96
CA ALA A 108 -12.22 5.30 -2.08
C ALA A 108 -13.59 4.72 -1.70
N ARG A 109 -13.74 4.15 -0.51
CA ARG A 109 -14.96 3.48 -0.07
C ARG A 109 -16.25 4.31 -0.25
N PRO A 110 -16.30 5.59 0.16
CA PRO A 110 -17.51 6.41 -0.02
C PRO A 110 -17.93 6.59 -1.47
N LEU A 111 -16.96 6.56 -2.41
CA LEU A 111 -17.23 6.74 -3.83
C LEU A 111 -18.04 5.59 -4.43
N TYR A 112 -17.96 4.40 -3.85
CA TYR A 112 -18.58 3.16 -4.31
C TYR A 112 -19.67 2.64 -3.36
N ALA A 113 -19.99 3.40 -2.32
CA ALA A 113 -20.95 2.95 -1.29
C ALA A 113 -22.35 2.69 -1.85
N GLN A 114 -22.69 3.33 -2.96
CA GLN A 114 -24.01 3.22 -3.63
C GLN A 114 -23.97 2.40 -4.90
N ASP A 115 -22.82 1.83 -5.28
CA ASP A 115 -22.73 0.99 -6.47
C ASP A 115 -23.61 -0.25 -6.29
N PRO A 116 -24.45 -0.60 -7.28
CA PRO A 116 -25.29 -1.79 -7.19
C PRO A 116 -24.41 -3.03 -7.14
N LEU A 117 -24.66 -3.90 -6.18
CA LEU A 117 -24.14 -5.26 -6.25
C LEU A 117 -24.88 -5.97 -7.40
N ALA A 118 -24.13 -6.73 -8.22
CA ALA A 118 -24.74 -7.53 -9.28
C ALA A 118 -25.66 -8.65 -8.74
N ILE A 119 -25.75 -8.78 -7.43
CA ILE A 119 -26.57 -9.75 -6.70
C ILE A 119 -27.48 -8.95 -5.78
N ASP A 120 -28.78 -9.27 -5.79
CA ASP A 120 -29.80 -8.65 -4.93
C ASP A 120 -29.64 -9.18 -3.49
N LEU A 121 -28.77 -8.53 -2.74
CA LEU A 121 -28.52 -8.83 -1.34
C LEU A 121 -28.63 -7.53 -0.51
N ASP A 122 -29.50 -7.57 0.49
CA ASP A 122 -29.70 -6.46 1.45
C ASP A 122 -28.47 -6.19 2.33
N ALA A 123 -27.56 -7.17 2.45
CA ALA A 123 -26.35 -7.09 3.27
C ALA A 123 -25.09 -6.81 2.45
N THR A 124 -24.13 -6.11 3.06
CA THR A 124 -22.80 -5.93 2.47
C THR A 124 -22.06 -7.26 2.44
N VAL A 125 -21.63 -7.69 1.27
CA VAL A 125 -20.89 -8.94 1.06
C VAL A 125 -19.40 -8.64 0.93
N TYR A 126 -18.61 -9.42 1.65
CA TYR A 126 -17.15 -9.33 1.62
C TYR A 126 -16.54 -10.64 1.13
N ALA A 127 -15.56 -10.54 0.25
CA ALA A 127 -14.69 -11.66 -0.10
C ALA A 127 -13.38 -11.55 0.69
N PHE A 128 -12.95 -12.64 1.31
CA PHE A 128 -11.66 -12.73 1.99
C PHE A 128 -10.74 -13.63 1.19
N ASP A 129 -9.57 -13.12 0.84
CA ASP A 129 -8.54 -13.85 0.11
C ASP A 129 -7.18 -13.68 0.78
N ALA A 130 -6.33 -14.69 0.65
CA ALA A 130 -4.96 -14.66 1.10
C ALA A 130 -4.00 -15.07 -0.02
N THR A 131 -3.31 -14.10 -0.55
CA THR A 131 -2.28 -14.31 -1.57
C THR A 131 -0.93 -14.59 -0.93
N THR A 132 -0.29 -15.71 -1.27
CA THR A 132 1.06 -16.05 -0.83
C THR A 132 2.08 -15.48 -1.80
N ILE A 133 3.04 -14.71 -1.30
CA ILE A 133 4.13 -14.12 -2.07
C ILE A 133 5.43 -14.78 -1.64
N ASP A 134 6.05 -15.53 -2.55
CA ASP A 134 7.34 -16.17 -2.32
C ASP A 134 8.45 -15.13 -2.23
N LEU A 135 9.32 -15.27 -1.23
CA LEU A 135 10.44 -14.39 -0.96
C LEU A 135 11.76 -15.18 -0.92
N CYS A 136 12.87 -14.48 -1.17
CA CYS A 136 14.20 -15.05 -0.99
C CYS A 136 14.55 -15.09 0.51
N LEU A 137 14.78 -16.29 1.08
CA LEU A 137 15.06 -16.46 2.51
C LEU A 137 16.33 -15.73 2.96
N SER A 138 17.34 -15.63 2.10
CA SER A 138 18.58 -14.90 2.43
C SER A 138 18.39 -13.40 2.62
N VAL A 139 17.34 -12.84 2.01
CA VAL A 139 16.98 -11.41 2.11
C VAL A 139 15.92 -11.17 3.17
N TYR A 140 15.04 -12.17 3.40
CA TYR A 140 13.90 -12.08 4.33
C TYR A 140 13.92 -13.18 5.39
N PRO A 141 14.94 -13.24 6.26
CA PRO A 141 15.08 -14.32 7.25
C PRO A 141 13.96 -14.30 8.31
N TRP A 142 13.27 -13.19 8.49
CA TRP A 142 12.17 -13.04 9.44
C TRP A 142 10.84 -13.67 8.97
N ALA A 143 10.74 -14.05 7.70
CA ALA A 143 9.53 -14.63 7.10
C ALA A 143 9.72 -16.10 6.65
N PRO A 144 10.16 -17.02 7.52
CA PRO A 144 10.42 -18.41 7.13
C PRO A 144 9.10 -19.11 6.81
N PHE A 145 9.03 -19.74 5.65
CA PHE A 145 7.85 -20.51 5.21
C PHE A 145 8.13 -22.02 5.19
N ARG A 146 9.24 -22.42 4.56
CA ARG A 146 9.77 -23.79 4.51
C ARG A 146 11.27 -23.77 4.79
N ALA A 147 11.89 -24.93 4.93
CA ALA A 147 13.31 -25.03 5.25
C ALA A 147 14.24 -24.12 4.44
N ASN A 148 13.93 -23.95 3.14
CA ASN A 148 14.75 -23.14 2.20
C ASN A 148 13.98 -22.02 1.51
N LYS A 149 12.78 -21.64 2.01
CA LYS A 149 11.95 -20.61 1.39
C LYS A 149 11.38 -19.66 2.43
N ALA A 150 11.35 -18.38 2.09
CA ALA A 150 10.57 -17.38 2.79
C ALA A 150 9.29 -17.08 2.00
N ALA A 151 8.22 -16.74 2.70
CA ALA A 151 7.00 -16.24 2.09
C ALA A 151 6.26 -15.32 3.05
N ILE A 152 5.55 -14.37 2.52
CA ILE A 152 4.54 -13.59 3.24
C ILE A 152 3.15 -13.92 2.69
N LYS A 153 2.15 -13.76 3.53
CA LYS A 153 0.75 -13.78 3.11
C LYS A 153 0.18 -12.36 3.16
N LEU A 154 -0.43 -11.98 2.07
CA LEU A 154 -1.21 -10.76 1.95
C LEU A 154 -2.68 -11.14 2.10
N HIS A 155 -3.25 -10.85 3.26
CA HIS A 155 -4.67 -11.07 3.54
C HIS A 155 -5.44 -9.83 3.11
N THR A 156 -6.41 -10.02 2.22
CA THR A 156 -7.24 -8.94 1.69
C THR A 156 -8.70 -9.23 1.96
N LEU A 157 -9.40 -8.32 2.61
CA LEU A 157 -10.85 -8.33 2.70
C LEU A 157 -11.39 -7.32 1.69
N LEU A 158 -12.06 -7.82 0.67
CA LEU A 158 -12.61 -7.06 -0.43
C LEU A 158 -14.09 -6.79 -0.17
N ASP A 159 -14.53 -5.54 -0.24
CA ASP A 159 -15.94 -5.18 -0.37
C ASP A 159 -16.34 -5.43 -1.82
N LEU A 160 -17.32 -6.30 -2.05
CA LEU A 160 -17.76 -6.62 -3.42
C LEU A 160 -18.48 -5.46 -4.10
N ARG A 161 -18.95 -4.47 -3.33
CA ARG A 161 -19.38 -3.18 -3.88
C ARG A 161 -18.16 -2.38 -4.31
N GLY A 162 -18.00 -2.15 -5.59
CA GLY A 162 -16.87 -1.41 -6.15
C GLY A 162 -15.52 -2.14 -6.12
N ALA A 163 -15.49 -3.42 -5.69
CA ALA A 163 -14.28 -4.24 -5.63
C ALA A 163 -13.09 -3.56 -4.90
N ILE A 164 -13.36 -2.88 -3.78
CA ILE A 164 -12.35 -2.14 -3.03
C ILE A 164 -11.92 -2.91 -1.78
N PRO A 165 -10.61 -3.03 -1.51
CA PRO A 165 -10.13 -3.58 -0.26
C PRO A 165 -10.64 -2.76 0.93
N THR A 166 -11.20 -3.42 1.94
CA THR A 166 -11.57 -2.80 3.21
C THR A 166 -10.51 -3.01 4.27
N PHE A 167 -9.69 -4.03 4.07
CA PHE A 167 -8.65 -4.43 4.98
C PHE A 167 -7.54 -5.13 4.21
N ILE A 168 -6.31 -4.79 4.53
CA ILE A 168 -5.10 -5.45 4.04
C ILE A 168 -4.21 -5.71 5.25
N HIS A 169 -3.79 -6.97 5.42
CA HIS A 169 -2.86 -7.39 6.46
C HIS A 169 -1.75 -8.25 5.88
N ILE A 170 -0.53 -8.00 6.33
CA ILE A 170 0.65 -8.77 5.92
C ILE A 170 1.09 -9.62 7.10
N SER A 171 1.16 -10.92 6.90
CA SER A 171 1.66 -11.88 7.87
C SER A 171 2.77 -12.76 7.29
N ASP A 172 3.41 -13.56 8.13
CA ASP A 172 4.31 -14.61 7.65
C ASP A 172 3.54 -15.67 6.85
N GLY A 173 4.26 -16.45 6.04
CA GLY A 173 3.66 -17.48 5.18
C GLY A 173 2.99 -18.62 5.94
N LYS A 174 3.21 -18.76 7.24
CA LYS A 174 2.67 -19.83 8.10
C LYS A 174 1.33 -19.49 8.74
N THR A 175 0.98 -18.20 8.80
CA THR A 175 -0.25 -17.74 9.45
C THR A 175 -1.48 -18.26 8.72
N HIS A 176 -2.41 -18.89 9.44
CA HIS A 176 -3.69 -19.34 8.90
C HIS A 176 -4.67 -18.17 8.75
N GLU A 177 -5.47 -18.19 7.72
CA GLU A 177 -6.44 -17.15 7.36
C GLU A 177 -7.48 -16.90 8.47
N VAL A 178 -7.92 -17.97 9.14
CA VAL A 178 -8.91 -17.91 10.22
C VAL A 178 -8.42 -17.05 11.39
N ASN A 179 -7.15 -17.18 11.78
CA ASN A 179 -6.57 -16.42 12.91
C ASN A 179 -6.58 -14.90 12.63
N THR A 180 -6.36 -14.50 11.37
CA THR A 180 -6.37 -13.09 10.96
C THR A 180 -7.78 -12.46 11.06
N LEU A 181 -8.82 -13.26 10.84
CA LEU A 181 -10.22 -12.81 10.98
C LEU A 181 -10.65 -12.72 12.45
N GLU A 182 -10.19 -13.62 13.31
CA GLU A 182 -10.50 -13.62 14.75
C GLU A 182 -9.87 -12.42 15.47
N ASP A 183 -8.62 -12.10 15.21
CA ASP A 183 -7.96 -10.90 15.74
C ASP A 183 -8.71 -9.62 15.39
N ARG A 184 -9.32 -9.57 14.23
CA ARG A 184 -10.13 -8.42 13.82
C ARG A 184 -11.45 -8.31 14.57
N LYS A 185 -12.10 -9.44 14.89
CA LYS A 185 -13.33 -9.43 15.70
C LYS A 185 -13.04 -8.90 17.11
N SER A 186 -11.95 -9.34 17.71
CA SER A 186 -11.52 -8.89 19.05
C SER A 186 -11.16 -7.39 19.06
N THR A 187 -10.48 -6.89 18.04
CA THR A 187 -10.11 -5.46 17.93
C THR A 187 -11.34 -4.56 17.76
N ARG A 188 -12.35 -4.99 17.01
CA ARG A 188 -13.61 -4.24 16.86
C ARG A 188 -14.44 -4.23 18.15
N LEU A 189 -14.51 -5.34 18.88
CA LEU A 189 -15.22 -5.42 20.16
C LEU A 189 -14.56 -4.51 21.20
N ASN A 190 -13.25 -4.45 21.27
CA ASN A 190 -12.53 -3.57 22.19
C ASN A 190 -12.70 -2.07 21.85
N SER A 191 -12.80 -1.71 20.58
CA SER A 191 -13.06 -0.32 20.19
C SER A 191 -14.49 0.14 20.44
N SER A 192 -15.46 -0.75 20.45
CA SER A 192 -16.86 -0.44 20.78
C SER A 192 -17.12 -0.36 22.29
N HIS A 193 -16.31 -1.03 23.13
CA HIS A 193 -16.43 -0.96 24.60
C HIS A 193 -15.78 0.27 25.23
N SER A 194 -14.88 0.96 24.54
CA SER A 194 -14.24 2.18 25.06
C SER A 194 -15.10 3.44 24.99
N SER A 195 -16.27 3.38 24.37
CA SER A 195 -17.20 4.53 24.24
C SER A 195 -18.39 4.55 25.20
N VAL A 196 -18.52 3.57 26.12
CA VAL A 196 -19.69 3.43 27.01
C VAL A 196 -19.37 3.65 28.49
N SER A 197 -18.29 4.31 28.84
CA SER A 197 -18.03 4.61 30.27
C SER A 197 -17.73 6.08 30.48
N ARG A 198 -18.78 6.91 30.52
CA ARG A 198 -18.87 8.15 31.31
C ARG A 198 -20.30 8.67 31.26
N MET A 199 -21.16 8.17 32.14
CA MET A 199 -22.25 8.97 32.67
C MET A 199 -21.80 9.53 34.03
N PRO A 200 -21.98 10.82 34.29
CA PRO A 200 -21.75 11.38 35.63
C PRO A 200 -22.90 10.96 36.50
N SER A 201 -22.60 10.40 37.67
CA SER A 201 -23.51 10.20 38.77
C SER A 201 -23.89 11.57 39.33
N SER A 202 -25.16 11.94 39.21
CA SER A 202 -25.77 13.05 39.94
C SER A 202 -26.34 12.54 41.24
N ALA A 203 -25.87 13.03 42.35
CA ALA A 203 -26.58 13.20 43.59
C ALA A 203 -26.09 14.47 44.25
#